data_051884c3f065f4b33239b6cac3717067
#
_entry.id   051884c3f065f4b33239b6cac3717067
#
_cell.length_a   1.000
_cell.length_b   1.000
_cell.length_c   1.000
_cell.angle_alpha   90.00
_cell.angle_beta   90.00
_cell.angle_gamma   90.00
#
_symmetry.space_group_name_H-M   'P 1'
#
loop_
_entity.id
_entity.type
_entity.pdbx_description
1 polymer ?
#
loop_
_entity_poly.entity_id
_entity_poly.type
_entity_poly.pdbx_seq_one_letter_code
_entity_poly.pdbx_strand_id
1 'polypeptide(L)'
;MVKLFFICTFARVMGIETKDIHISDYNYELADERIAKFPLAERDHSKLLVYNKGAVGEDVFYNLPKYLPEGALMVMNNTKVIQARLHFRKPDAEGQPTGALIEVFLLEPYRPADYEQMFQQTQGCEWLCLVGNQKKWKMEVTLSRRVDIRGEQVEVRVVRKGEVGTSQLVALEWTAGVSFADILDAMGELPIPPYLNRETQESDKTTYQTVYSKIKGSVAAPTAGLHFTERVLKDVDAHGIEREELTLHVGAGTFRPVKSATIGEHAMHTEYIAVRRHTIERLIAHGGKAIAVGTTSVRTLESLYYMGLKVLANADIREEQLHVSQWEPYEGESLKWKVESTEALQALQDWMVRNELTVLHSSTQIIIAPGYDYKIVKMLVTNFHQPQSTLLLLVSAFVKGDWHKIYDYALAHDFRFLSYGDSSLLIP
;
A
#
# COMPACT_ATOMS: atom_id res chain seq x y z
N MET A 1 37.60 -2.66 5.44
CA MET A 1 36.47 -3.35 4.82
C MET A 1 35.87 -4.42 5.74
N VAL A 2 35.72 -4.15 7.05
CA VAL A 2 35.22 -5.13 8.06
C VAL A 2 34.21 -4.48 9.04
N LYS A 3 33.75 -3.25 8.81
CA LYS A 3 32.94 -2.48 9.77
C LYS A 3 31.42 -2.48 9.56
N LEU A 4 30.90 -3.09 8.47
CA LEU A 4 29.47 -3.00 8.11
C LEU A 4 28.62 -4.27 8.40
N PHE A 5 29.24 -5.37 8.83
CA PHE A 5 28.52 -6.65 9.01
C PHE A 5 27.73 -6.78 10.33
N PHE A 6 27.72 -5.75 11.18
CA PHE A 6 27.20 -5.86 12.55
C PHE A 6 25.96 -5.01 12.87
N ILE A 7 25.37 -4.29 11.92
CA ILE A 7 24.39 -3.23 12.26
C ILE A 7 23.02 -3.78 12.70
N CYS A 8 22.51 -4.87 12.19
CA CYS A 8 21.15 -5.34 12.53
C CYS A 8 21.04 -6.26 13.74
N THR A 9 22.06 -7.08 14.01
CA THR A 9 22.12 -7.84 15.29
C THR A 9 22.59 -6.93 16.42
N PHE A 10 23.30 -5.85 16.10
CA PHE A 10 23.89 -4.90 17.04
C PHE A 10 22.90 -3.86 17.59
N ALA A 11 21.83 -3.50 16.88
CA ALA A 11 20.87 -2.52 17.40
C ALA A 11 20.26 -2.98 18.74
N ARG A 12 19.96 -4.27 18.87
CA ARG A 12 19.48 -4.84 20.14
C ARG A 12 20.58 -5.06 21.19
N VAL A 13 21.84 -5.18 20.75
CA VAL A 13 23.02 -5.39 21.64
C VAL A 13 23.63 -4.05 22.10
N MET A 14 23.44 -2.96 21.33
CA MET A 14 24.01 -1.63 21.60
C MET A 14 23.00 -0.62 22.17
N GLY A 15 21.73 -1.01 22.42
CA GLY A 15 20.74 -0.11 23.01
C GLY A 15 20.30 1.03 22.09
N ILE A 16 20.47 0.90 20.76
CA ILE A 16 19.91 1.84 19.80
C ILE A 16 18.41 1.59 19.74
N GLU A 17 17.61 2.56 20.15
CA GLU A 17 16.17 2.48 20.01
C GLU A 17 15.80 2.53 18.52
N THR A 18 14.74 1.78 18.12
CA THR A 18 14.30 1.74 16.72
C THR A 18 14.03 3.14 16.15
N LYS A 19 13.58 4.07 17.00
CA LYS A 19 13.31 5.47 16.60
C LYS A 19 14.57 6.24 16.17
N ASP A 20 15.74 5.85 16.67
CA ASP A 20 17.02 6.51 16.41
C ASP A 20 17.70 6.02 15.12
N ILE A 21 17.08 5.10 14.38
CA ILE A 21 17.59 4.63 13.10
C ILE A 21 17.66 5.81 12.12
N HIS A 22 18.85 6.06 11.57
CA HIS A 22 19.05 7.05 10.53
C HIS A 22 18.61 6.51 9.17
N ILE A 23 17.73 7.23 8.49
CA ILE A 23 17.25 6.80 7.17
C ILE A 23 18.38 6.78 6.12
N SER A 24 19.41 7.60 6.30
CA SER A 24 20.61 7.63 5.46
C SER A 24 21.39 6.32 5.43
N ASP A 25 21.27 5.48 6.47
CA ASP A 25 21.94 4.17 6.54
C ASP A 25 21.28 3.14 5.58
N TYR A 26 20.09 3.48 5.05
CA TYR A 26 19.32 2.70 4.08
C TYR A 26 19.38 3.33 2.70
N ASN A 27 20.54 3.89 2.35
CA ASN A 27 20.80 4.49 1.06
C ASN A 27 21.58 3.53 0.15
N TYR A 28 21.29 3.59 -1.15
CA TYR A 28 22.05 2.95 -2.21
C TYR A 28 21.93 3.79 -3.49
N GLU A 29 22.86 3.63 -4.41
CA GLU A 29 22.82 4.36 -5.67
C GLU A 29 21.84 3.71 -6.64
N LEU A 30 20.75 4.41 -6.97
CA LEU A 30 19.76 3.99 -7.96
C LEU A 30 19.78 4.94 -9.15
N ALA A 31 20.46 4.55 -10.22
CA ALA A 31 20.46 5.28 -11.46
C ALA A 31 19.07 5.23 -12.14
N ASP A 32 18.67 6.32 -12.82
CA ASP A 32 17.33 6.42 -13.46
C ASP A 32 17.10 5.33 -14.52
N GLU A 33 18.17 4.88 -15.18
CA GLU A 33 18.13 3.80 -16.19
C GLU A 33 17.74 2.44 -15.59
N ARG A 34 17.93 2.26 -14.29
CA ARG A 34 17.50 1.06 -13.57
C ARG A 34 16.02 1.07 -13.21
N ILE A 35 15.35 2.21 -13.27
CA ILE A 35 13.94 2.36 -12.98
C ILE A 35 13.13 1.97 -14.22
N ALA A 36 12.39 0.87 -14.14
CA ALA A 36 11.52 0.45 -15.24
C ALA A 36 10.35 1.43 -15.40
N LYS A 37 10.31 2.14 -16.51
CA LYS A 37 9.27 3.14 -16.82
C LYS A 37 7.97 2.49 -17.31
N PHE A 38 8.05 1.27 -17.84
CA PHE A 38 6.94 0.48 -18.38
C PHE A 38 7.08 -0.99 -17.98
N PRO A 39 5.95 -1.73 -17.87
CA PRO A 39 6.00 -3.16 -17.67
C PRO A 39 6.56 -3.88 -18.89
N LEU A 40 6.97 -5.13 -18.71
CA LEU A 40 7.21 -6.04 -19.83
C LEU A 40 5.88 -6.37 -20.53
N ALA A 41 5.95 -6.72 -21.82
CA ALA A 41 4.78 -7.18 -22.57
C ALA A 41 4.13 -8.41 -21.90
N GLU A 42 4.96 -9.37 -21.48
CA GLU A 42 4.58 -10.46 -20.61
C GLU A 42 5.13 -10.18 -19.21
N ARG A 43 4.25 -9.70 -18.29
CA ARG A 43 4.67 -9.19 -16.98
C ARG A 43 5.30 -10.27 -16.08
N ASP A 44 4.96 -11.54 -16.27
CA ASP A 44 5.52 -12.67 -15.52
C ASP A 44 6.87 -13.16 -16.07
N HIS A 45 7.38 -12.56 -17.15
CA HIS A 45 8.76 -12.74 -17.63
C HIS A 45 9.77 -11.80 -16.94
N SER A 46 9.34 -11.01 -15.96
CA SER A 46 10.28 -10.25 -15.11
C SER A 46 11.22 -11.21 -14.38
N LYS A 47 12.42 -10.73 -14.05
CA LYS A 47 13.35 -11.50 -13.22
C LYS A 47 12.77 -11.69 -11.81
N LEU A 48 13.11 -12.80 -11.18
CA LEU A 48 12.83 -13.12 -9.80
C LEU A 48 14.15 -13.30 -9.04
N LEU A 49 14.50 -12.38 -8.17
CA LEU A 49 15.56 -12.61 -7.21
C LEU A 49 15.03 -13.53 -6.10
N VAL A 50 15.75 -14.59 -5.81
CA VAL A 50 15.41 -15.52 -4.71
C VAL A 50 16.46 -15.38 -3.61
N TYR A 51 16.05 -14.80 -2.47
CA TYR A 51 16.83 -14.83 -1.24
C TYR A 51 16.31 -15.93 -0.33
N ASN A 52 17.17 -16.88 -0.01
CA ASN A 52 16.83 -18.00 0.87
C ASN A 52 17.93 -18.17 1.93
N LYS A 53 17.62 -17.78 3.18
CA LYS A 53 18.50 -17.97 4.36
C LYS A 53 19.95 -17.54 4.11
N GLY A 54 20.13 -16.38 3.51
CA GLY A 54 21.47 -15.84 3.21
C GLY A 54 22.02 -16.19 1.83
N ALA A 55 21.43 -17.14 1.09
CA ALA A 55 21.79 -17.40 -0.31
C ALA A 55 20.98 -16.51 -1.24
N VAL A 56 21.62 -15.94 -2.27
CA VAL A 56 20.96 -15.15 -3.32
C VAL A 56 21.12 -15.86 -4.65
N GLY A 57 20.01 -16.00 -5.38
CA GLY A 57 19.97 -16.52 -6.74
C GLY A 57 18.95 -15.76 -7.58
N GLU A 58 18.82 -16.15 -8.84
CA GLU A 58 17.85 -15.56 -9.76
C GLU A 58 17.11 -16.61 -10.58
N ASP A 59 15.89 -16.28 -10.96
CA ASP A 59 15.03 -17.05 -11.86
C ASP A 59 14.11 -16.07 -12.61
N VAL A 60 13.10 -16.56 -13.27
CA VAL A 60 12.03 -15.77 -13.89
C VAL A 60 10.76 -15.90 -13.05
N PHE A 61 9.97 -14.84 -12.97
CA PHE A 61 8.81 -14.75 -12.05
C PHE A 61 7.79 -15.88 -12.24
N TYR A 62 7.54 -16.33 -13.46
CA TYR A 62 6.60 -17.45 -13.72
C TYR A 62 7.04 -18.76 -13.04
N ASN A 63 8.29 -18.87 -12.59
CA ASN A 63 8.80 -20.01 -11.83
C ASN A 63 8.59 -19.85 -10.30
N LEU A 64 7.99 -18.75 -9.83
CA LEU A 64 7.72 -18.50 -8.41
C LEU A 64 7.12 -19.71 -7.67
N PRO A 65 6.14 -20.46 -8.22
CA PRO A 65 5.53 -21.59 -7.51
C PRO A 65 6.51 -22.67 -7.06
N LYS A 66 7.63 -22.87 -7.79
CA LYS A 66 8.67 -23.87 -7.45
C LYS A 66 9.35 -23.62 -6.10
N TYR A 67 9.32 -22.39 -5.62
CA TYR A 67 9.99 -21.97 -4.39
C TYR A 67 9.05 -21.92 -3.19
N LEU A 68 7.76 -22.10 -3.39
CA LEU A 68 6.73 -21.98 -2.38
C LEU A 68 6.40 -23.36 -1.79
N PRO A 69 6.29 -23.50 -0.46
CA PRO A 69 5.95 -24.76 0.16
C PRO A 69 4.49 -25.14 -0.12
N GLU A 70 4.26 -26.40 -0.49
CA GLU A 70 2.92 -26.97 -0.65
C GLU A 70 2.09 -26.76 0.65
N GLY A 71 0.80 -26.48 0.50
CA GLY A 71 -0.10 -26.21 1.60
C GLY A 71 0.13 -24.85 2.29
N ALA A 72 0.97 -23.96 1.73
CA ALA A 72 1.12 -22.61 2.26
C ALA A 72 -0.07 -21.72 1.89
N LEU A 73 -0.30 -20.69 2.70
CA LEU A 73 -1.29 -19.65 2.43
C LEU A 73 -0.60 -18.40 1.88
N MET A 74 -0.93 -18.01 0.64
CA MET A 74 -0.50 -16.77 0.02
C MET A 74 -1.59 -15.72 0.17
N VAL A 75 -1.23 -14.52 0.67
CA VAL A 75 -2.18 -13.43 0.92
C VAL A 75 -1.84 -12.22 0.05
N MET A 76 -2.84 -11.71 -0.66
CA MET A 76 -2.71 -10.70 -1.70
C MET A 76 -3.63 -9.50 -1.42
N ASN A 77 -3.19 -8.30 -1.77
CA ASN A 77 -4.02 -7.10 -1.67
C ASN A 77 -4.83 -6.91 -2.96
N ASN A 78 -6.15 -7.02 -2.87
CA ASN A 78 -7.08 -6.96 -4.00
C ASN A 78 -7.58 -5.56 -4.35
N THR A 79 -6.97 -4.53 -3.78
CA THR A 79 -7.37 -3.14 -4.07
C THR A 79 -7.15 -2.78 -5.53
N LYS A 80 -8.04 -1.93 -6.05
CA LYS A 80 -7.99 -1.40 -7.43
C LYS A 80 -7.70 0.09 -7.40
N VAL A 81 -6.76 0.52 -8.25
CA VAL A 81 -6.40 1.93 -8.38
C VAL A 81 -7.53 2.69 -9.05
N ILE A 82 -7.87 3.83 -8.47
CA ILE A 82 -8.86 4.77 -9.01
C ILE A 82 -8.20 5.90 -9.80
N GLN A 83 -8.95 6.53 -10.67
CA GLN A 83 -8.51 7.69 -11.45
C GLN A 83 -8.58 8.95 -10.57
N ALA A 84 -7.68 9.04 -9.59
CA ALA A 84 -7.74 9.99 -8.49
C ALA A 84 -7.24 11.41 -8.83
N ARG A 85 -6.72 11.65 -10.04
CA ARG A 85 -6.28 12.97 -10.48
C ARG A 85 -7.36 13.66 -11.31
N LEU A 86 -7.91 14.76 -10.79
CA LEU A 86 -8.93 15.56 -11.45
C LEU A 86 -8.32 16.90 -11.84
N HIS A 87 -8.61 17.34 -13.07
CA HIS A 87 -8.12 18.61 -13.59
C HIS A 87 -9.28 19.56 -13.86
N PHE A 88 -9.18 20.77 -13.30
CA PHE A 88 -10.11 21.87 -13.50
C PHE A 88 -9.37 23.11 -13.99
N ARG A 89 -10.04 23.96 -14.77
CA ARG A 89 -9.50 25.26 -15.15
C ARG A 89 -10.24 26.36 -14.38
N LYS A 90 -9.49 27.34 -13.94
CA LYS A 90 -10.07 28.53 -13.32
C LYS A 90 -10.85 29.30 -14.39
N PRO A 91 -12.06 29.81 -14.08
CA PRO A 91 -12.78 30.70 -14.99
C PRO A 91 -11.99 32.02 -15.19
N ASP A 92 -12.04 32.55 -16.41
CA ASP A 92 -11.58 33.90 -16.72
C ASP A 92 -12.62 34.97 -16.29
N ALA A 93 -12.45 36.22 -16.74
CA ALA A 93 -13.33 37.31 -16.39
C ALA A 93 -14.75 37.14 -17.00
N GLU A 94 -14.85 36.42 -18.09
CA GLU A 94 -16.07 36.09 -18.81
C GLU A 94 -16.71 34.78 -18.34
N GLY A 95 -16.10 34.12 -17.31
CA GLY A 95 -16.60 32.86 -16.76
C GLY A 95 -16.21 31.61 -17.55
N GLN A 96 -15.37 31.74 -18.61
CA GLN A 96 -14.94 30.61 -19.39
C GLN A 96 -13.76 29.88 -18.70
N PRO A 97 -13.66 28.54 -18.74
CA PRO A 97 -12.62 27.76 -18.07
C PRO A 97 -11.28 27.78 -18.84
N THR A 98 -10.72 28.98 -19.05
CA THR A 98 -9.48 29.21 -19.81
C THR A 98 -8.27 29.53 -18.94
N GLY A 99 -8.49 29.82 -17.67
CA GLY A 99 -7.45 30.23 -16.73
C GLY A 99 -6.53 29.08 -16.27
N ALA A 100 -5.86 29.29 -15.15
CA ALA A 100 -4.88 28.36 -14.60
C ALA A 100 -5.46 26.96 -14.41
N LEU A 101 -4.69 25.94 -14.81
CA LEU A 101 -4.99 24.54 -14.53
C LEU A 101 -4.76 24.26 -13.04
N ILE A 102 -5.76 23.71 -12.40
CA ILE A 102 -5.77 23.26 -11.00
C ILE A 102 -5.90 21.75 -11.00
N GLU A 103 -4.93 21.06 -10.38
CA GLU A 103 -5.02 19.63 -10.13
C GLU A 103 -5.64 19.41 -8.74
N VAL A 104 -6.64 18.56 -8.65
CA VAL A 104 -7.22 18.06 -7.41
C VAL A 104 -6.89 16.57 -7.35
N PHE A 105 -5.95 16.21 -6.48
CA PHE A 105 -5.54 14.84 -6.28
C PHE A 105 -6.18 14.25 -5.03
N LEU A 106 -7.12 13.35 -5.22
CA LEU A 106 -7.85 12.68 -4.15
C LEU A 106 -6.91 11.79 -3.34
N LEU A 107 -6.93 11.91 -2.01
CA LEU A 107 -6.09 11.13 -1.10
C LEU A 107 -6.91 10.08 -0.33
N GLU A 108 -7.93 10.56 0.38
CA GLU A 108 -8.80 9.72 1.19
C GLU A 108 -10.21 10.32 1.29
N PRO A 109 -11.25 9.50 1.41
CA PRO A 109 -12.62 9.97 1.59
C PRO A 109 -12.79 10.63 2.96
N TYR A 110 -13.53 11.74 2.98
CA TYR A 110 -13.81 12.47 4.21
C TYR A 110 -15.27 12.34 4.63
N ARG A 111 -16.19 12.56 3.70
CA ARG A 111 -17.63 12.42 3.96
C ARG A 111 -18.37 11.97 2.70
N PRO A 112 -18.94 10.75 2.72
CA PRO A 112 -18.77 9.71 3.74
C PRO A 112 -17.32 9.20 3.82
N ALA A 113 -16.88 8.70 4.99
CA ALA A 113 -15.53 8.19 5.18
C ALA A 113 -15.34 6.76 4.64
N ASP A 114 -16.41 6.01 4.49
CA ASP A 114 -16.40 4.66 3.92
C ASP A 114 -16.22 4.71 2.40
N TYR A 115 -15.28 3.93 1.87
CA TYR A 115 -14.95 3.92 0.44
C TYR A 115 -16.09 3.42 -0.44
N GLU A 116 -16.82 2.39 -0.03
CA GLU A 116 -17.93 1.84 -0.82
C GLU A 116 -19.07 2.85 -0.92
N GLN A 117 -19.48 3.43 0.21
CA GLN A 117 -20.49 4.49 0.25
C GLN A 117 -20.05 5.72 -0.52
N MET A 118 -18.76 6.08 -0.46
CA MET A 118 -18.19 7.20 -1.18
C MET A 118 -18.37 7.05 -2.69
N PHE A 119 -18.05 5.90 -3.25
CA PHE A 119 -18.17 5.65 -4.69
C PHE A 119 -19.61 5.56 -5.20
N GLN A 120 -20.56 5.26 -4.30
CA GLN A 120 -21.99 5.20 -4.61
C GLN A 120 -22.70 6.55 -4.48
N GLN A 121 -22.04 7.61 -3.98
CA GLN A 121 -22.65 8.95 -3.90
C GLN A 121 -23.10 9.42 -5.27
N THR A 122 -24.29 10.04 -5.36
CA THR A 122 -24.92 10.46 -6.62
C THR A 122 -25.15 11.97 -6.76
N GLN A 123 -24.80 12.75 -5.75
CA GLN A 123 -25.01 14.21 -5.73
C GLN A 123 -23.78 14.99 -5.29
N GLY A 124 -22.98 14.44 -4.37
CA GLY A 124 -21.81 15.12 -3.84
C GLY A 124 -21.09 14.33 -2.77
N CYS A 125 -19.84 14.70 -2.55
CA CYS A 125 -18.98 14.09 -1.55
C CYS A 125 -17.84 15.05 -1.13
N GLU A 126 -17.15 14.70 -0.06
CA GLU A 126 -15.98 15.45 0.41
C GLU A 126 -14.75 14.54 0.51
N TRP A 127 -13.62 15.05 0.03
CA TRP A 127 -12.34 14.33 0.01
C TRP A 127 -11.23 15.18 0.60
N LEU A 128 -10.29 14.53 1.27
CA LEU A 128 -8.99 15.11 1.55
C LEU A 128 -8.12 14.99 0.30
N CYS A 129 -7.53 16.11 -0.13
CA CYS A 129 -6.83 16.22 -1.40
C CYS A 129 -5.48 16.91 -1.27
N LEU A 130 -4.58 16.61 -2.20
CA LEU A 130 -3.52 17.56 -2.57
C LEU A 130 -4.03 18.42 -3.71
N VAL A 131 -3.65 19.70 -3.69
CA VAL A 131 -4.07 20.66 -4.73
C VAL A 131 -2.86 21.26 -5.40
N GLY A 132 -2.67 20.94 -6.69
CA GLY A 132 -1.69 21.58 -7.54
C GLY A 132 -2.10 23.00 -7.89
N ASN A 133 -1.13 23.93 -7.95
CA ASN A 133 -1.39 25.36 -8.16
C ASN A 133 -2.36 25.98 -7.13
N GLN A 134 -2.36 25.47 -5.91
CA GLN A 134 -3.26 25.88 -4.80
C GLN A 134 -3.35 27.40 -4.64
N LYS A 135 -2.23 28.13 -4.77
CA LYS A 135 -2.20 29.61 -4.63
C LYS A 135 -3.09 30.33 -5.65
N LYS A 136 -3.42 29.69 -6.78
CA LYS A 136 -4.27 30.25 -7.81
C LYS A 136 -5.76 29.93 -7.61
N TRP A 137 -6.08 29.03 -6.67
CA TRP A 137 -7.46 28.68 -6.33
C TRP A 137 -7.79 29.13 -4.91
N LYS A 138 -8.48 30.27 -4.80
CA LYS A 138 -8.90 30.81 -3.50
C LYS A 138 -9.96 29.93 -2.85
N MET A 139 -10.05 30.00 -1.52
CA MET A 139 -11.11 29.36 -0.75
C MET A 139 -12.49 29.81 -1.26
N GLU A 140 -13.47 28.91 -1.20
CA GLU A 140 -14.86 29.15 -1.57
C GLU A 140 -15.10 29.52 -3.05
N VAL A 141 -14.05 29.61 -3.85
CA VAL A 141 -14.22 29.75 -5.33
C VAL A 141 -14.57 28.41 -5.93
N THR A 142 -15.69 28.34 -6.60
CA THR A 142 -16.12 27.13 -7.32
C THR A 142 -15.39 27.02 -8.66
N LEU A 143 -14.81 25.85 -8.91
CA LEU A 143 -14.37 25.46 -10.24
C LEU A 143 -15.36 24.44 -10.79
N SER A 144 -15.58 24.42 -12.09
CA SER A 144 -16.44 23.44 -12.73
C SER A 144 -15.82 22.86 -14.01
N ARG A 145 -16.25 21.65 -14.34
CA ARG A 145 -15.92 20.98 -15.60
C ARG A 145 -17.13 20.17 -16.06
N ARG A 146 -17.47 20.27 -17.34
CA ARG A 146 -18.48 19.42 -17.97
C ARG A 146 -17.82 18.18 -18.55
N VAL A 147 -18.47 17.05 -18.39
CA VAL A 147 -18.02 15.74 -18.87
C VAL A 147 -19.22 14.96 -19.42
N ASP A 148 -19.01 14.23 -20.50
CA ASP A 148 -20.01 13.30 -21.03
C ASP A 148 -19.94 11.97 -20.29
N ILE A 149 -21.04 11.53 -19.73
CA ILE A 149 -21.17 10.24 -19.07
C ILE A 149 -22.36 9.50 -19.68
N ARG A 150 -22.08 8.51 -20.51
CA ARG A 150 -23.11 7.70 -21.19
C ARG A 150 -24.08 8.52 -22.04
N GLY A 151 -23.60 9.61 -22.67
CA GLY A 151 -24.40 10.52 -23.50
C GLY A 151 -25.11 11.63 -22.73
N GLU A 152 -24.93 11.73 -21.43
CA GLU A 152 -25.45 12.79 -20.57
C GLU A 152 -24.34 13.78 -20.20
N GLN A 153 -24.60 15.10 -20.40
CA GLN A 153 -23.65 16.14 -19.99
C GLN A 153 -23.78 16.43 -18.50
N VAL A 154 -22.79 16.03 -17.74
CA VAL A 154 -22.71 16.22 -16.29
C VAL A 154 -21.78 17.37 -15.97
N GLU A 155 -22.24 18.36 -15.20
CA GLU A 155 -21.38 19.41 -14.66
C GLU A 155 -20.89 18.99 -13.27
N VAL A 156 -19.57 18.82 -13.14
CA VAL A 156 -18.91 18.55 -11.86
C VAL A 156 -18.32 19.85 -11.31
N ARG A 157 -18.68 20.20 -10.09
CA ARG A 157 -18.23 21.39 -9.36
C ARG A 157 -17.36 21.00 -8.19
N VAL A 158 -16.32 21.79 -7.93
CA VAL A 158 -15.43 21.59 -6.79
C VAL A 158 -15.18 22.88 -6.03
N VAL A 159 -15.14 22.77 -4.70
CA VAL A 159 -14.93 23.90 -3.79
C VAL A 159 -13.97 23.48 -2.68
N ARG A 160 -12.98 24.33 -2.37
CA ARG A 160 -12.13 24.17 -1.20
C ARG A 160 -12.87 24.62 0.05
N LYS A 161 -13.05 23.72 1.02
CA LYS A 161 -13.77 24.01 2.29
C LYS A 161 -12.85 24.34 3.44
N GLY A 162 -11.56 23.96 3.37
CA GLY A 162 -10.61 24.16 4.48
C GLY A 162 -9.38 23.30 4.35
N GLU A 163 -8.67 23.19 5.45
CA GLU A 163 -7.48 22.36 5.61
C GLU A 163 -7.67 21.38 6.76
N VAL A 164 -7.22 20.15 6.57
CA VAL A 164 -7.19 19.10 7.60
C VAL A 164 -5.78 18.53 7.61
N GLY A 165 -5.02 18.81 8.66
CA GLY A 165 -3.59 18.50 8.70
C GLY A 165 -2.84 19.17 7.54
N THR A 166 -2.19 18.38 6.70
CA THR A 166 -1.45 18.89 5.52
C THR A 166 -2.26 18.78 4.21
N SER A 167 -3.52 18.36 4.29
CA SER A 167 -4.39 18.12 3.14
C SER A 167 -5.46 19.21 3.02
N GLN A 168 -5.98 19.40 1.81
CA GLN A 168 -7.08 20.31 1.53
C GLN A 168 -8.40 19.53 1.59
N LEU A 169 -9.39 20.03 2.32
CA LEU A 169 -10.75 19.52 2.26
C LEU A 169 -11.45 20.10 1.04
N VAL A 170 -11.84 19.23 0.11
CA VAL A 170 -12.51 19.61 -1.14
C VAL A 170 -13.88 18.92 -1.20
N ALA A 171 -14.92 19.72 -1.39
CA ALA A 171 -16.25 19.23 -1.72
C ALA A 171 -16.39 19.12 -3.22
N LEU A 172 -16.98 18.02 -3.68
CA LEU A 172 -17.34 17.77 -5.06
C LEU A 172 -18.87 17.63 -5.12
N GLU A 173 -19.50 18.28 -6.11
CA GLU A 173 -20.94 18.24 -6.33
C GLU A 173 -21.20 18.05 -7.82
N TRP A 174 -22.25 17.32 -8.17
CA TRP A 174 -22.67 17.13 -9.56
C TRP A 174 -24.19 16.93 -9.65
N THR A 175 -24.70 17.16 -10.85
CA THR A 175 -26.11 16.91 -11.19
C THR A 175 -26.20 15.66 -12.05
N ALA A 176 -27.28 15.00 -12.17
CA ALA A 176 -27.53 13.89 -13.08
C ALA A 176 -27.64 12.48 -12.47
N GLY A 177 -27.52 12.33 -11.15
CA GLY A 177 -27.76 11.03 -10.48
C GLY A 177 -26.78 9.91 -10.84
N VAL A 178 -25.66 10.23 -11.52
CA VAL A 178 -24.57 9.29 -11.78
C VAL A 178 -23.73 9.09 -10.52
N SER A 179 -23.08 7.93 -10.38
CA SER A 179 -22.26 7.65 -9.23
C SER A 179 -20.94 8.41 -9.26
N PHE A 180 -20.34 8.64 -8.09
CA PHE A 180 -18.99 9.21 -8.01
C PHE A 180 -17.96 8.35 -8.76
N ALA A 181 -18.14 7.03 -8.76
CA ALA A 181 -17.32 6.12 -9.55
C ALA A 181 -17.39 6.42 -11.05
N ASP A 182 -18.59 6.71 -11.60
CA ASP A 182 -18.77 7.09 -13.00
C ASP A 182 -18.08 8.44 -13.31
N ILE A 183 -18.13 9.41 -12.38
CA ILE A 183 -17.41 10.69 -12.49
C ILE A 183 -15.91 10.45 -12.62
N LEU A 184 -15.32 9.63 -11.73
CA LEU A 184 -13.88 9.36 -11.76
C LEU A 184 -13.47 8.64 -13.05
N ASP A 185 -14.26 7.66 -13.49
CA ASP A 185 -13.97 6.90 -14.71
C ASP A 185 -14.05 7.79 -15.97
N ALA A 186 -14.86 8.85 -15.96
CA ALA A 186 -15.06 9.73 -17.11
C ALA A 186 -14.07 10.91 -17.18
N MET A 187 -13.66 11.48 -16.05
CA MET A 187 -12.82 12.69 -16.06
C MET A 187 -11.51 12.59 -15.30
N GLY A 188 -11.30 11.53 -14.54
CA GLY A 188 -10.09 11.33 -13.75
C GLY A 188 -8.96 10.73 -14.57
N GLU A 189 -7.73 10.98 -14.11
CA GLU A 189 -6.52 10.34 -14.60
C GLU A 189 -5.98 9.39 -13.55
N LEU A 190 -5.45 8.26 -14.00
CA LEU A 190 -4.83 7.29 -13.11
C LEU A 190 -3.51 7.86 -12.57
N PRO A 191 -3.30 7.93 -11.26
CA PRO A 191 -2.04 8.38 -10.69
C PRO A 191 -0.99 7.30 -10.86
N ILE A 192 0.10 7.63 -11.55
CA ILE A 192 1.32 6.80 -11.59
C ILE A 192 2.37 7.37 -10.65
N PRO A 193 3.29 6.55 -10.13
CA PRO A 193 4.34 7.02 -9.24
C PRO A 193 5.22 8.10 -9.88
N PRO A 194 5.57 9.18 -9.15
CA PRO A 194 6.39 10.28 -9.68
C PRO A 194 7.77 9.85 -10.20
N TYR A 195 8.38 8.82 -9.63
CA TYR A 195 9.68 8.31 -10.05
C TYR A 195 9.68 7.67 -11.45
N LEU A 196 8.51 7.37 -12.01
CA LEU A 196 8.40 6.94 -13.41
C LEU A 196 8.78 8.06 -14.37
N ASN A 197 8.71 9.32 -13.92
CA ASN A 197 9.17 10.52 -14.65
C ASN A 197 8.62 10.57 -16.09
N ARG A 198 7.35 10.27 -16.25
CA ARG A 198 6.58 10.33 -17.49
C ARG A 198 5.12 10.68 -17.23
N GLU A 199 4.40 11.08 -18.24
CA GLU A 199 2.97 11.27 -18.19
C GLU A 199 2.23 9.92 -18.15
N THR A 200 1.02 9.95 -17.57
CA THR A 200 0.11 8.80 -17.59
C THR A 200 -0.37 8.52 -19.00
N GLN A 201 -0.40 7.26 -19.39
CA GLN A 201 -0.93 6.79 -20.69
C GLN A 201 -2.23 6.01 -20.48
N GLU A 202 -3.03 5.88 -21.52
CA GLU A 202 -4.28 5.11 -21.47
C GLU A 202 -4.02 3.64 -21.08
N SER A 203 -2.90 3.08 -21.52
CA SER A 203 -2.47 1.74 -21.16
C SER A 203 -2.26 1.54 -19.66
N ASP A 204 -1.93 2.60 -18.91
CA ASP A 204 -1.72 2.50 -17.45
C ASP A 204 -3.01 2.11 -16.72
N LYS A 205 -4.18 2.42 -17.25
CA LYS A 205 -5.47 1.98 -16.68
C LYS A 205 -5.57 0.47 -16.53
N THR A 206 -4.84 -0.27 -17.37
CA THR A 206 -4.79 -1.73 -17.36
C THR A 206 -3.47 -2.25 -16.78
N THR A 207 -2.35 -1.63 -17.15
CA THR A 207 -1.03 -2.14 -16.78
C THR A 207 -0.64 -1.81 -15.34
N TYR A 208 -1.17 -0.71 -14.76
CA TYR A 208 -0.97 -0.35 -13.36
C TYR A 208 -2.08 -0.91 -12.45
N GLN A 209 -2.56 -2.12 -12.77
CA GLN A 209 -3.53 -2.90 -12.01
C GLN A 209 -3.06 -4.35 -11.90
N THR A 210 -3.36 -4.98 -10.77
CA THR A 210 -3.17 -6.44 -10.64
C THR A 210 -4.30 -7.18 -11.33
N VAL A 211 -4.05 -8.39 -11.82
CA VAL A 211 -5.07 -9.23 -12.48
C VAL A 211 -6.19 -9.67 -11.51
N TYR A 212 -5.95 -9.58 -10.22
CA TYR A 212 -6.91 -9.92 -9.16
C TYR A 212 -7.50 -8.69 -8.44
N SER A 213 -7.27 -7.49 -8.93
CA SER A 213 -7.81 -6.26 -8.32
C SER A 213 -9.34 -6.19 -8.47
N LYS A 214 -10.05 -5.92 -7.37
CA LYS A 214 -11.53 -5.91 -7.30
C LYS A 214 -12.08 -4.65 -6.65
N ILE A 215 -11.50 -4.24 -5.53
CA ILE A 215 -12.08 -3.21 -4.64
C ILE A 215 -11.47 -1.85 -4.97
N LYS A 216 -12.24 -0.96 -5.59
CA LYS A 216 -11.82 0.42 -5.90
C LYS A 216 -11.52 1.19 -4.62
N GLY A 217 -10.48 2.05 -4.62
CA GLY A 217 -10.17 2.93 -3.48
C GLY A 217 -8.71 3.32 -3.33
N SER A 218 -7.79 2.62 -3.96
CA SER A 218 -6.37 2.96 -3.90
C SER A 218 -5.96 4.02 -4.89
N VAL A 219 -4.98 4.84 -4.50
CA VAL A 219 -4.30 5.77 -5.41
C VAL A 219 -2.97 5.21 -5.92
N ALA A 220 -2.52 4.07 -5.39
CA ALA A 220 -1.36 3.33 -5.89
C ALA A 220 -1.65 1.84 -5.96
N ALA A 221 -1.08 1.16 -6.96
CA ALA A 221 -1.21 -0.29 -7.09
C ALA A 221 -0.37 -1.04 -6.03
N PRO A 222 -0.80 -2.21 -5.57
CA PRO A 222 0.06 -3.14 -4.83
C PRO A 222 1.06 -3.78 -5.80
N THR A 223 2.17 -3.06 -6.06
CA THR A 223 3.04 -3.26 -7.23
C THR A 223 3.70 -4.63 -7.31
N ALA A 224 3.95 -5.30 -6.18
CA ALA A 224 4.42 -6.70 -6.17
C ALA A 224 3.43 -7.67 -6.86
N GLY A 225 2.15 -7.31 -6.89
CA GLY A 225 1.11 -8.07 -7.59
C GLY A 225 1.09 -7.88 -9.11
N LEU A 226 1.79 -6.86 -9.63
CA LEU A 226 1.80 -6.57 -11.07
C LEU A 226 2.49 -7.65 -11.90
N HIS A 227 3.35 -8.46 -11.31
CA HIS A 227 4.04 -9.57 -11.97
C HIS A 227 3.14 -10.78 -12.22
N PHE A 228 2.07 -10.93 -11.42
CA PHE A 228 1.16 -12.07 -11.56
C PHE A 228 0.33 -11.97 -12.84
N THR A 229 0.18 -13.12 -13.49
CA THR A 229 -0.74 -13.36 -14.60
C THR A 229 -1.71 -14.47 -14.21
N GLU A 230 -2.80 -14.64 -14.96
CA GLU A 230 -3.72 -15.78 -14.75
C GLU A 230 -3.00 -17.13 -14.83
N ARG A 231 -1.95 -17.24 -15.68
CA ARG A 231 -1.10 -18.43 -15.78
C ARG A 231 -0.40 -18.70 -14.44
N VAL A 232 0.32 -17.72 -13.93
CA VAL A 232 1.06 -17.88 -12.65
C VAL A 232 0.11 -18.20 -11.49
N LEU A 233 -1.08 -17.57 -11.45
CA LEU A 233 -2.06 -17.88 -10.41
C LEU A 233 -2.57 -19.31 -10.49
N LYS A 234 -2.82 -19.83 -11.70
CA LYS A 234 -3.18 -21.25 -11.90
C LYS A 234 -2.05 -22.20 -11.50
N ASP A 235 -0.81 -21.84 -11.81
CA ASP A 235 0.36 -22.62 -11.42
C ASP A 235 0.57 -22.64 -9.91
N VAL A 236 0.32 -21.51 -9.22
CA VAL A 236 0.29 -21.43 -7.75
C VAL A 236 -0.75 -22.39 -7.18
N ASP A 237 -1.99 -22.36 -7.70
CA ASP A 237 -3.06 -23.27 -7.27
C ASP A 237 -2.69 -24.74 -7.54
N ALA A 238 -2.11 -25.03 -8.71
CA ALA A 238 -1.68 -26.39 -9.10
C ALA A 238 -0.55 -26.94 -8.22
N HIS A 239 0.26 -26.09 -7.59
CA HIS A 239 1.29 -26.47 -6.62
C HIS A 239 0.73 -26.61 -5.18
N GLY A 240 -0.61 -26.60 -5.02
CA GLY A 240 -1.26 -26.78 -3.72
C GLY A 240 -1.11 -25.58 -2.78
N ILE A 241 -0.81 -24.40 -3.31
CA ILE A 241 -0.73 -23.17 -2.53
C ILE A 241 -2.11 -22.53 -2.50
N GLU A 242 -2.61 -22.29 -1.31
CA GLU A 242 -3.91 -21.64 -1.12
C GLU A 242 -3.77 -20.12 -1.20
N ARG A 243 -4.78 -19.46 -1.76
CA ARG A 243 -4.77 -17.99 -1.92
C ARG A 243 -5.90 -17.34 -1.14
N GLU A 244 -5.58 -16.27 -0.45
CA GLU A 244 -6.54 -15.40 0.20
C GLU A 244 -6.31 -13.94 -0.19
N GLU A 245 -7.36 -13.15 -0.05
CA GLU A 245 -7.35 -11.74 -0.37
C GLU A 245 -7.67 -10.90 0.88
N LEU A 246 -7.00 -9.78 0.98
CA LEU A 246 -7.33 -8.68 1.88
C LEU A 246 -7.44 -7.39 1.08
N THR A 247 -8.00 -6.36 1.67
CA THR A 247 -8.01 -5.00 1.09
C THR A 247 -7.22 -4.06 1.99
N LEU A 248 -6.25 -3.36 1.40
CA LEU A 248 -5.65 -2.16 1.99
C LEU A 248 -5.68 -1.08 0.93
N HIS A 249 -6.33 0.03 1.25
CA HIS A 249 -6.37 1.20 0.37
C HIS A 249 -5.09 2.00 0.51
N VAL A 250 -4.24 1.93 -0.52
CA VAL A 250 -2.94 2.61 -0.55
C VAL A 250 -3.16 4.09 -0.79
N GLY A 251 -2.78 4.92 0.17
CA GLY A 251 -2.82 6.37 0.07
C GLY A 251 -1.65 6.96 -0.72
N ALA A 252 -1.78 8.21 -1.18
CA ALA A 252 -0.73 8.92 -1.92
C ALA A 252 0.54 9.19 -1.07
N GLY A 253 0.49 9.01 0.24
CA GLY A 253 1.64 9.10 1.13
C GLY A 253 2.76 8.13 0.77
N THR A 254 2.44 6.99 0.16
CA THR A 254 3.41 5.97 -0.31
C THR A 254 4.41 6.53 -1.33
N PHE A 255 4.06 7.59 -2.04
CA PHE A 255 4.96 8.24 -3.00
C PHE A 255 5.89 9.30 -2.37
N ARG A 256 5.75 9.60 -1.08
CA ARG A 256 6.56 10.63 -0.41
C ARG A 256 7.82 9.98 0.16
N PRO A 257 9.03 10.49 -0.19
CA PRO A 257 10.24 10.03 0.46
C PRO A 257 10.27 10.46 1.93
N VAL A 258 10.99 9.70 2.75
CA VAL A 258 11.29 10.11 4.13
C VAL A 258 12.19 11.33 4.08
N LYS A 259 11.80 12.40 4.76
CA LYS A 259 12.56 13.68 4.79
C LYS A 259 13.26 13.94 6.12
N SER A 260 12.90 13.19 7.16
CA SER A 260 13.50 13.29 8.49
C SER A 260 14.86 12.62 8.54
N ALA A 261 15.73 13.03 9.46
CA ALA A 261 17.03 12.41 9.67
C ALA A 261 16.89 11.02 10.30
N THR A 262 16.01 10.89 11.29
CA THR A 262 15.69 9.64 11.95
C THR A 262 14.27 9.19 11.61
N ILE A 263 14.02 7.89 11.72
CA ILE A 263 12.68 7.34 11.46
C ILE A 263 11.68 7.71 12.56
N GLY A 264 12.17 8.06 13.76
CA GLY A 264 11.33 8.53 14.87
C GLY A 264 10.59 9.83 14.58
N GLU A 265 11.18 10.69 13.75
CA GLU A 265 10.59 11.97 13.31
C GLU A 265 9.65 11.82 12.11
N HIS A 266 9.66 10.64 11.45
CA HIS A 266 8.80 10.38 10.29
C HIS A 266 7.40 9.98 10.73
N ALA A 267 6.39 10.70 10.27
CA ALA A 267 4.99 10.34 10.49
C ALA A 267 4.48 9.45 9.35
N MET A 268 4.12 8.20 9.68
CA MET A 268 3.41 7.32 8.76
C MET A 268 1.98 7.81 8.56
N HIS A 269 1.50 7.73 7.32
CA HIS A 269 0.09 7.95 7.02
C HIS A 269 -0.74 6.73 7.43
N THR A 270 -2.02 7.01 7.74
CA THR A 270 -3.00 5.96 8.01
C THR A 270 -3.40 5.29 6.70
N GLU A 271 -3.49 3.97 6.71
CA GLU A 271 -4.05 3.17 5.61
C GLU A 271 -5.23 2.35 6.13
N TYR A 272 -6.34 2.41 5.41
CA TYR A 272 -7.56 1.70 5.75
C TYR A 272 -7.51 0.27 5.22
N ILE A 273 -7.89 -0.67 6.08
CA ILE A 273 -7.90 -2.09 5.79
C ILE A 273 -9.30 -2.68 5.93
N ALA A 274 -9.61 -3.65 5.09
CA ALA A 274 -10.78 -4.50 5.22
C ALA A 274 -10.35 -5.96 5.07
N VAL A 275 -10.64 -6.78 6.08
CA VAL A 275 -10.25 -8.19 6.12
C VAL A 275 -11.46 -9.05 6.46
N ARG A 276 -11.79 -10.00 5.59
CA ARG A 276 -12.90 -10.93 5.83
C ARG A 276 -12.59 -11.86 7.01
N ARG A 277 -13.57 -12.15 7.83
CA ARG A 277 -13.45 -13.14 8.91
C ARG A 277 -12.93 -14.48 8.38
N HIS A 278 -13.40 -14.92 7.21
CA HIS A 278 -12.89 -16.11 6.54
C HIS A 278 -11.39 -16.10 6.32
N THR A 279 -10.81 -14.97 5.92
CA THR A 279 -9.35 -14.83 5.74
C THR A 279 -8.61 -15.03 7.06
N ILE A 280 -9.16 -14.56 8.19
CA ILE A 280 -8.59 -14.78 9.53
C ILE A 280 -8.71 -16.26 9.91
N GLU A 281 -9.84 -16.92 9.62
CA GLU A 281 -10.02 -18.37 9.81
C GLU A 281 -8.98 -19.17 9.04
N ARG A 282 -8.71 -18.79 7.79
CA ARG A 282 -7.67 -19.42 6.97
C ARG A 282 -6.27 -19.23 7.55
N LEU A 283 -5.94 -18.03 8.04
CA LEU A 283 -4.68 -17.76 8.72
C LEU A 283 -4.49 -18.66 9.95
N ILE A 284 -5.53 -18.81 10.78
CA ILE A 284 -5.50 -19.70 11.95
C ILE A 284 -5.27 -21.16 11.52
N ALA A 285 -5.98 -21.63 10.50
CA ALA A 285 -5.85 -22.99 9.96
C ALA A 285 -4.43 -23.29 9.44
N HIS A 286 -3.69 -22.24 9.00
CA HIS A 286 -2.28 -22.35 8.57
C HIS A 286 -1.29 -22.01 9.69
N GLY A 287 -1.69 -22.15 10.95
CA GLY A 287 -0.83 -21.94 12.12
C GLY A 287 -0.36 -20.49 12.28
N GLY A 288 -1.17 -19.52 11.86
CA GLY A 288 -0.88 -18.09 11.93
C GLY A 288 0.29 -17.67 11.02
N LYS A 289 0.49 -18.38 9.90
CA LYS A 289 1.62 -18.15 8.98
C LYS A 289 1.12 -17.88 7.57
N ALA A 290 1.76 -16.93 6.88
CA ALA A 290 1.41 -16.58 5.51
C ALA A 290 2.62 -16.19 4.66
N ILE A 291 2.47 -16.33 3.34
CA ILE A 291 3.29 -15.70 2.32
C ILE A 291 2.61 -14.39 1.94
N ALA A 292 3.25 -13.27 2.15
CA ALA A 292 2.71 -11.98 1.77
C ALA A 292 3.13 -11.59 0.35
N VAL A 293 2.17 -11.09 -0.44
CA VAL A 293 2.46 -10.46 -1.73
C VAL A 293 2.37 -8.94 -1.54
N GLY A 294 3.52 -8.30 -1.53
CA GLY A 294 3.68 -6.86 -1.34
C GLY A 294 3.71 -6.41 0.13
N THR A 295 4.32 -5.26 0.33
CA THR A 295 4.48 -4.63 1.65
C THR A 295 3.14 -4.20 2.27
N THR A 296 2.12 -3.94 1.46
CA THR A 296 0.76 -3.65 1.92
C THR A 296 0.12 -4.87 2.59
N SER A 297 0.28 -6.07 1.99
CA SER A 297 -0.17 -7.32 2.61
C SER A 297 0.58 -7.60 3.92
N VAL A 298 1.90 -7.33 3.95
CA VAL A 298 2.70 -7.44 5.19
C VAL A 298 2.12 -6.56 6.29
N ARG A 299 1.93 -5.26 6.00
CA ARG A 299 1.45 -4.30 7.00
C ARG A 299 0.07 -4.67 7.54
N THR A 300 -0.82 -5.16 6.69
CA THR A 300 -2.13 -5.63 7.12
C THR A 300 -2.02 -6.88 7.99
N LEU A 301 -1.32 -7.91 7.52
CA LEU A 301 -1.18 -9.17 8.25
C LEU A 301 -0.55 -8.97 9.64
N GLU A 302 0.55 -8.23 9.71
CA GLU A 302 1.20 -7.93 10.97
C GLU A 302 0.32 -7.08 11.89
N SER A 303 -0.52 -6.18 11.35
CA SER A 303 -1.50 -5.41 12.13
C SER A 303 -2.59 -6.28 12.75
N LEU A 304 -3.04 -7.35 12.09
CA LEU A 304 -4.04 -8.28 12.65
C LEU A 304 -3.54 -8.89 13.98
N TYR A 305 -2.24 -9.17 14.09
CA TYR A 305 -1.66 -9.65 15.34
C TYR A 305 -1.86 -8.65 16.49
N TYR A 306 -1.56 -7.37 16.26
CA TYR A 306 -1.71 -6.32 17.28
C TYR A 306 -3.18 -6.04 17.61
N MET A 307 -4.07 -6.12 16.63
CA MET A 307 -5.53 -6.05 16.85
C MET A 307 -5.99 -7.19 17.76
N GLY A 308 -5.49 -8.41 17.53
CA GLY A 308 -5.76 -9.55 18.40
C GLY A 308 -5.26 -9.35 19.83
N LEU A 309 -4.08 -8.76 20.02
CA LEU A 309 -3.55 -8.40 21.34
C LEU A 309 -4.47 -7.39 22.06
N LYS A 310 -4.99 -6.39 21.33
CA LYS A 310 -5.95 -5.41 21.91
C LYS A 310 -7.22 -6.10 22.39
N VAL A 311 -7.75 -7.04 21.61
CA VAL A 311 -8.92 -7.82 22.01
C VAL A 311 -8.62 -8.68 23.23
N LEU A 312 -7.46 -9.32 23.32
CA LEU A 312 -7.05 -10.07 24.51
C LEU A 312 -6.95 -9.18 25.74
N ALA A 313 -6.47 -7.93 25.57
CA ALA A 313 -6.38 -6.96 26.65
C ALA A 313 -7.74 -6.42 27.08
N ASN A 314 -8.68 -6.27 26.15
CA ASN A 314 -10.03 -5.76 26.40
C ASN A 314 -11.03 -6.41 25.41
N ALA A 315 -11.79 -7.40 25.91
CA ALA A 315 -12.75 -8.13 25.09
C ALA A 315 -13.94 -7.26 24.59
N ASP A 316 -14.22 -6.15 25.25
CA ASP A 316 -15.31 -5.21 24.92
C ASP A 316 -14.81 -4.02 24.08
N ILE A 317 -13.61 -4.09 23.50
CA ILE A 317 -13.04 -3.06 22.65
C ILE A 317 -13.93 -2.80 21.43
N ARG A 318 -14.11 -1.54 21.05
CA ARG A 318 -14.90 -1.17 19.87
C ARG A 318 -14.03 -1.22 18.61
N GLU A 319 -14.66 -1.42 17.45
CA GLU A 319 -13.98 -1.58 16.16
C GLU A 319 -13.05 -0.38 15.85
N GLU A 320 -13.48 0.85 16.12
CA GLU A 320 -12.68 2.06 15.89
C GLU A 320 -11.39 2.11 16.72
N GLN A 321 -11.34 1.36 17.83
CA GLN A 321 -10.17 1.30 18.73
C GLN A 321 -9.16 0.22 18.31
N LEU A 322 -9.48 -0.60 17.31
CA LEU A 322 -8.56 -1.61 16.76
C LEU A 322 -7.47 -1.02 15.86
N HIS A 323 -7.54 0.29 15.54
CA HIS A 323 -6.46 0.97 14.82
C HIS A 323 -5.08 0.64 15.40
N VAL A 324 -4.11 0.29 14.52
CA VAL A 324 -2.73 0.02 14.92
C VAL A 324 -1.89 1.27 14.70
N SER A 325 -1.37 1.85 15.77
CA SER A 325 -0.55 3.04 15.73
C SER A 325 0.88 2.73 15.24
N GLN A 326 1.59 3.76 14.78
CA GLN A 326 2.90 3.65 14.14
C GLN A 326 3.92 2.88 14.99
N TRP A 327 4.01 3.21 16.27
CA TRP A 327 5.04 2.69 17.19
C TRP A 327 4.54 1.58 18.09
N GLU A 328 3.31 1.15 17.95
CA GLU A 328 2.69 0.10 18.78
C GLU A 328 3.51 -1.19 18.88
N PRO A 329 4.20 -1.66 17.83
CA PRO A 329 5.06 -2.85 17.93
C PRO A 329 6.29 -2.69 18.83
N TYR A 330 6.69 -1.46 19.12
CA TYR A 330 7.94 -1.14 19.81
C TYR A 330 7.72 -0.54 21.20
N GLU A 331 6.47 -0.26 21.59
CA GLU A 331 6.12 0.45 22.81
C GLU A 331 5.02 -0.25 23.60
N GLY A 332 4.96 0.05 24.89
CA GLY A 332 3.84 -0.34 25.75
C GLY A 332 3.82 -1.80 26.20
N GLU A 333 2.63 -2.24 26.55
CA GLU A 333 2.38 -3.58 27.10
C GLU A 333 2.56 -4.69 26.06
N SER A 334 2.36 -4.39 24.76
CA SER A 334 2.51 -5.34 23.65
C SER A 334 3.90 -6.00 23.61
N LEU A 335 4.94 -5.30 24.08
CA LEU A 335 6.30 -5.83 24.19
C LEU A 335 6.44 -6.93 25.25
N LYS A 336 5.58 -6.92 26.26
CA LYS A 336 5.63 -7.87 27.39
C LYS A 336 4.90 -9.18 27.09
N TRP A 337 4.02 -9.17 26.09
CA TRP A 337 3.15 -10.29 25.79
C TRP A 337 3.84 -11.25 24.82
N LYS A 338 4.07 -12.48 25.29
CA LYS A 338 4.51 -13.59 24.45
C LYS A 338 3.28 -14.40 24.01
N VAL A 339 2.49 -13.81 23.14
CA VAL A 339 1.29 -14.44 22.57
C VAL A 339 1.64 -15.00 21.20
N GLU A 340 1.23 -16.23 20.94
CA GLU A 340 1.38 -16.83 19.61
C GLU A 340 0.43 -16.17 18.60
N SER A 341 0.83 -16.13 17.33
CA SER A 341 0.00 -15.51 16.28
C SER A 341 -1.37 -16.15 16.15
N THR A 342 -1.47 -17.46 16.33
CA THR A 342 -2.75 -18.18 16.32
C THR A 342 -3.66 -17.77 17.46
N GLU A 343 -3.14 -17.54 18.66
CA GLU A 343 -3.91 -17.12 19.83
C GLU A 343 -4.45 -15.68 19.63
N ALA A 344 -3.62 -14.77 19.14
CA ALA A 344 -4.04 -13.40 18.83
C ALA A 344 -5.12 -13.38 17.73
N LEU A 345 -4.91 -14.14 16.64
CA LEU A 345 -5.90 -14.25 15.56
C LEU A 345 -7.20 -14.91 16.01
N GLN A 346 -7.15 -15.92 16.89
CA GLN A 346 -8.32 -16.55 17.44
C GLN A 346 -9.14 -15.57 18.30
N ALA A 347 -8.48 -14.78 19.15
CA ALA A 347 -9.14 -13.75 19.92
C ALA A 347 -9.86 -12.72 19.03
N LEU A 348 -9.20 -12.29 17.94
CA LEU A 348 -9.79 -11.36 16.98
C LEU A 348 -10.99 -11.99 16.25
N GLN A 349 -10.88 -13.25 15.83
CA GLN A 349 -11.97 -13.98 15.20
C GLN A 349 -13.17 -14.11 16.14
N ASP A 350 -12.96 -14.53 17.40
CA ASP A 350 -14.01 -14.69 18.40
C ASP A 350 -14.69 -13.36 18.69
N TRP A 351 -13.92 -12.26 18.71
CA TRP A 351 -14.45 -10.91 18.86
C TRP A 351 -15.34 -10.54 17.66
N MET A 352 -14.91 -10.81 16.42
CA MET A 352 -15.73 -10.57 15.22
C MET A 352 -17.03 -11.39 15.24
N VAL A 353 -16.98 -12.64 15.71
CA VAL A 353 -18.20 -13.48 15.85
C VAL A 353 -19.17 -12.88 16.85
N ARG A 354 -18.70 -12.47 18.04
CA ARG A 354 -19.55 -11.83 19.06
C ARG A 354 -20.19 -10.53 18.59
N ASN A 355 -19.50 -9.78 17.73
CA ASN A 355 -20.00 -8.51 17.16
C ASN A 355 -20.71 -8.71 15.80
N GLU A 356 -20.98 -9.96 15.39
CA GLU A 356 -21.67 -10.32 14.14
C GLU A 356 -21.01 -9.76 12.88
N LEU A 357 -19.68 -9.53 12.91
CA LEU A 357 -18.90 -8.98 11.80
C LEU A 357 -18.46 -10.08 10.84
N THR A 358 -18.72 -9.90 9.55
CA THR A 358 -18.19 -10.74 8.46
C THR A 358 -16.92 -10.16 7.86
N VAL A 359 -16.74 -8.86 7.98
CA VAL A 359 -15.55 -8.09 7.54
C VAL A 359 -15.11 -7.20 8.69
N LEU A 360 -13.84 -7.20 9.00
CA LEU A 360 -13.17 -6.26 9.90
C LEU A 360 -12.78 -5.01 9.10
N HIS A 361 -13.31 -3.86 9.48
CA HIS A 361 -12.89 -2.55 8.97
C HIS A 361 -12.04 -1.85 10.03
N SER A 362 -10.80 -1.54 9.69
CA SER A 362 -9.88 -0.88 10.61
C SER A 362 -8.86 -0.06 9.85
N SER A 363 -7.82 0.38 10.52
CA SER A 363 -6.72 1.13 9.90
C SER A 363 -5.39 0.82 10.56
N THR A 364 -4.31 1.12 9.83
CA THR A 364 -2.96 0.91 10.33
C THR A 364 -2.03 2.06 9.94
N GLN A 365 -1.17 2.43 10.87
CA GLN A 365 0.00 3.28 10.65
C GLN A 365 1.30 2.51 10.90
N ILE A 366 1.22 1.19 11.11
CA ILE A 366 2.36 0.37 11.53
C ILE A 366 3.61 0.70 10.70
N ILE A 367 4.72 1.01 11.36
CA ILE A 367 6.06 1.02 10.77
C ILE A 367 6.75 -0.29 11.10
N ILE A 368 7.36 -0.90 10.09
CA ILE A 368 8.17 -2.10 10.26
C ILE A 368 9.60 -1.73 9.91
N ALA A 369 10.49 -1.84 10.89
CA ALA A 369 11.88 -1.42 10.80
C ALA A 369 12.80 -2.44 11.50
N PRO A 370 14.11 -2.41 11.30
CA PRO A 370 15.04 -3.29 11.98
C PRO A 370 14.80 -3.36 13.48
N GLY A 371 14.80 -4.58 14.01
CA GLY A 371 14.37 -4.89 15.38
C GLY A 371 12.94 -5.41 15.49
N TYR A 372 12.13 -5.32 14.42
CA TYR A 372 10.81 -5.92 14.35
C TYR A 372 10.92 -7.46 14.21
N ASP A 373 10.12 -8.17 15.00
CA ASP A 373 9.98 -9.61 14.93
C ASP A 373 8.66 -9.99 14.27
N TYR A 374 8.73 -10.54 13.05
CA TYR A 374 7.57 -10.88 12.23
C TYR A 374 6.72 -11.98 12.84
N LYS A 375 5.43 -11.73 13.03
CA LYS A 375 4.48 -12.63 13.71
C LYS A 375 3.84 -13.59 12.71
N ILE A 376 3.25 -13.07 11.65
CA ILE A 376 2.44 -13.82 10.68
C ILE A 376 3.21 -14.09 9.39
N VAL A 377 3.90 -13.10 8.85
CA VAL A 377 4.56 -13.22 7.55
C VAL A 377 5.85 -14.03 7.65
N LYS A 378 5.96 -15.12 6.87
CA LYS A 378 7.12 -16.02 6.85
C LYS A 378 7.85 -16.03 5.52
N MET A 379 7.21 -15.62 4.44
CA MET A 379 7.81 -15.38 3.13
C MET A 379 7.22 -14.11 2.52
N LEU A 380 8.02 -13.40 1.73
CA LEU A 380 7.61 -12.12 1.13
C LEU A 380 7.95 -12.09 -0.36
N VAL A 381 6.94 -11.89 -1.20
CA VAL A 381 7.09 -11.52 -2.61
C VAL A 381 6.98 -9.99 -2.70
N THR A 382 8.03 -9.31 -3.19
CA THR A 382 8.03 -7.85 -3.25
C THR A 382 8.88 -7.33 -4.41
N ASN A 383 8.74 -6.03 -4.71
CA ASN A 383 9.63 -5.31 -5.65
C ASN A 383 10.89 -4.81 -4.92
N PHE A 384 11.84 -4.28 -5.69
CA PHE A 384 12.91 -3.44 -5.16
C PHE A 384 12.37 -2.04 -4.86
N HIS A 385 12.73 -1.49 -3.71
CA HIS A 385 12.20 -0.23 -3.18
C HIS A 385 13.21 0.90 -3.32
N GLN A 386 12.72 2.14 -3.28
CA GLN A 386 13.58 3.33 -3.33
C GLN A 386 14.58 3.36 -2.16
N PRO A 387 15.77 3.95 -2.37
CA PRO A 387 16.66 4.27 -1.27
C PRO A 387 15.98 5.22 -0.28
N GLN A 388 16.38 5.15 0.98
CA GLN A 388 15.88 5.97 2.09
C GLN A 388 14.35 5.93 2.23
N SER A 389 13.74 4.73 2.04
CA SER A 389 12.30 4.52 2.17
C SER A 389 11.94 3.62 3.35
N THR A 390 10.77 3.83 3.90
CA THR A 390 10.20 2.94 4.95
C THR A 390 10.00 1.51 4.45
N LEU A 391 9.83 1.33 3.14
CA LEU A 391 9.69 0.01 2.53
C LEU A 391 11.02 -0.76 2.52
N LEU A 392 12.15 -0.07 2.36
CA LEU A 392 13.47 -0.69 2.48
C LEU A 392 13.79 -1.06 3.93
N LEU A 393 13.31 -0.28 4.92
CA LEU A 393 13.39 -0.65 6.34
C LEU A 393 12.63 -1.94 6.62
N LEU A 394 11.42 -2.09 6.06
CA LEU A 394 10.60 -3.30 6.19
C LEU A 394 11.32 -4.52 5.61
N VAL A 395 11.89 -4.40 4.42
CA VAL A 395 12.70 -5.47 3.80
C VAL A 395 13.91 -5.80 4.66
N SER A 396 14.65 -4.78 5.13
CA SER A 396 15.80 -4.98 6.00
C SER A 396 15.45 -5.72 7.28
N ALA A 397 14.34 -5.36 7.92
CA ALA A 397 13.83 -6.07 9.10
C ALA A 397 13.52 -7.54 8.76
N PHE A 398 12.91 -7.80 7.61
CA PHE A 398 12.51 -9.14 7.18
C PHE A 398 13.71 -10.06 6.96
N VAL A 399 14.74 -9.56 6.30
CA VAL A 399 15.97 -10.33 6.00
C VAL A 399 17.08 -10.14 7.03
N LYS A 400 16.75 -9.61 8.22
CA LYS A 400 17.66 -9.44 9.36
C LYS A 400 18.96 -8.69 9.00
N GLY A 401 18.85 -7.68 8.13
CA GLY A 401 19.95 -6.81 7.71
C GLY A 401 20.63 -7.18 6.40
N ASP A 402 20.35 -8.33 5.81
CA ASP A 402 20.96 -8.78 4.56
C ASP A 402 20.48 -7.99 3.31
N TRP A 403 19.75 -6.90 3.48
CA TRP A 403 19.23 -6.13 2.36
C TRP A 403 20.32 -5.62 1.41
N HIS A 404 21.48 -5.21 1.91
CA HIS A 404 22.63 -4.82 1.09
C HIS A 404 23.02 -5.93 0.11
N LYS A 405 23.16 -7.15 0.61
CA LYS A 405 23.52 -8.31 -0.20
C LYS A 405 22.52 -8.55 -1.34
N ILE A 406 21.23 -8.36 -1.06
CA ILE A 406 20.14 -8.51 -2.04
C ILE A 406 20.21 -7.41 -3.09
N TYR A 407 20.34 -6.15 -2.67
CA TYR A 407 20.34 -5.01 -3.56
C TYR A 407 21.65 -4.89 -4.37
N ASP A 408 22.81 -5.19 -3.77
CA ASP A 408 24.10 -5.24 -4.47
C ASP A 408 24.08 -6.32 -5.55
N TYR A 409 23.51 -7.51 -5.25
CA TYR A 409 23.32 -8.56 -6.24
C TYR A 409 22.41 -8.08 -7.39
N ALA A 410 21.27 -7.48 -7.08
CA ALA A 410 20.33 -7.01 -8.08
C ALA A 410 20.95 -5.94 -9.01
N LEU A 411 21.71 -5.00 -8.44
CA LEU A 411 22.42 -3.98 -9.21
C LEU A 411 23.51 -4.57 -10.12
N ALA A 412 24.23 -5.58 -9.63
CA ALA A 412 25.30 -6.25 -10.38
C ALA A 412 24.77 -7.17 -11.49
N HIS A 413 23.51 -7.63 -11.42
CA HIS A 413 22.90 -8.60 -12.35
C HIS A 413 21.77 -8.01 -13.19
N ASP A 414 21.79 -6.73 -13.46
CA ASP A 414 20.88 -6.04 -14.37
C ASP A 414 19.40 -6.19 -14.04
N PHE A 415 19.05 -6.27 -12.75
CA PHE A 415 17.66 -6.16 -12.32
C PHE A 415 17.14 -4.75 -12.53
N ARG A 416 15.85 -4.66 -12.87
CA ARG A 416 15.11 -3.40 -12.98
C ARG A 416 14.38 -3.13 -11.67
N PHE A 417 14.23 -1.88 -11.33
CA PHE A 417 13.77 -1.45 -10.02
C PHE A 417 12.37 -0.83 -10.06
N LEU A 418 11.73 -0.78 -8.88
CA LEU A 418 10.46 -0.14 -8.56
C LEU A 418 9.26 -0.83 -9.21
N SER A 419 8.15 -0.09 -9.42
CA SER A 419 6.82 -0.64 -9.71
C SER A 419 6.74 -1.60 -10.88
N TYR A 420 7.38 -1.28 -11.99
CA TYR A 420 7.40 -2.10 -13.21
C TYR A 420 8.71 -2.87 -13.38
N GLY A 421 9.55 -2.81 -12.37
CA GLY A 421 10.85 -3.51 -12.35
C GLY A 421 10.72 -5.02 -12.23
N ASP A 422 11.68 -5.61 -11.59
CA ASP A 422 11.73 -7.05 -11.34
C ASP A 422 11.31 -7.35 -9.90
N SER A 423 11.07 -8.60 -9.57
CA SER A 423 10.55 -9.04 -8.28
C SER A 423 11.61 -9.73 -7.44
N SER A 424 11.36 -9.83 -6.15
CA SER A 424 12.12 -10.65 -5.21
C SER A 424 11.21 -11.54 -4.38
N LEU A 425 11.66 -12.79 -4.14
CA LEU A 425 11.12 -13.70 -3.15
C LEU A 425 12.11 -13.76 -1.99
N LEU A 426 11.66 -13.37 -0.81
CA LEU A 426 12.47 -13.34 0.41
C LEU A 426 12.04 -14.45 1.36
N ILE A 427 12.99 -15.33 1.74
CA ILE A 427 12.82 -16.43 2.68
C ILE A 427 13.92 -16.24 3.77
N PRO A 428 13.60 -15.66 4.94
CA PRO A 428 14.56 -15.27 5.96
C PRO A 428 15.17 -16.45 6.75
#